data_abf044b6d429b852109ec1916028a4e4
#
_entry.id   abf044b6d429b852109ec1916028a4e4
#
_cell.length_a   1.000
_cell.length_b   1.000
_cell.length_c   1.000
_cell.angle_alpha   90.00
_cell.angle_beta   90.00
_cell.angle_gamma   90.00
#
_symmetry.space_group_name_H-M   'P 1'
#
loop_
_entity.id
_entity.type
_entity.pdbx_description
1 polymer ?
#
loop_
_entity_poly.entity_id
_entity_poly.type
_entity_poly.pdbx_seq_one_letter_code
_entity_poly.pdbx_strand_id
1 'polypeptide(L)'
;MISEPINNPLAEGPDSILIAASKRGDGGTFAVLVERYRATLFSVAFRITRNREDAEDVVQQSFQKAFLQLHRFEAKSSFSTWLTTIATREAYCLQKIELADLCLAD
;
A
#
# COMPACT_ATOMS: atom_id res chain seq x y z
N MET A 1 0.32 30.32 -3.31
CA MET A 1 0.01 29.67 -3.42
C MET A 1 -0.21 28.80 -3.83
N ILE A 2 -0.23 28.31 -3.70
CA ILE A 2 -0.43 27.59 -4.09
C ILE A 2 -1.06 27.03 -4.42
N SER A 3 -1.32 26.86 -4.65
CA SER A 3 -1.92 26.33 -4.92
C SER A 3 -2.25 25.37 -5.17
N GLU A 4 -2.61 24.88 -4.83
CA GLU A 4 -2.92 23.86 -5.22
C GLU A 4 -3.92 23.72 -5.96
N PRO A 5 -3.79 23.52 -6.82
CA PRO A 5 -4.71 23.48 -7.84
C PRO A 5 -5.76 22.49 -7.64
N ILE A 6 -5.50 21.53 -6.96
CA ILE A 6 -6.48 20.55 -6.73
C ILE A 6 -7.37 20.97 -5.69
N ASN A 7 -8.59 20.89 -5.93
CA ASN A 7 -9.51 21.36 -5.00
C ASN A 7 -10.45 20.31 -4.50
N ASN A 8 -10.03 19.08 -4.53
CA ASN A 8 -10.78 18.00 -3.94
C ASN A 8 -10.41 17.96 -2.46
N PRO A 9 -11.29 18.38 -1.56
CA PRO A 9 -10.94 18.38 -0.14
C PRO A 9 -10.61 17.01 0.37
N LEU A 10 -11.18 15.96 -0.22
CA LEU A 10 -10.84 14.60 0.21
C LEU A 10 -9.41 14.25 -0.12
N ALA A 11 -8.92 14.76 -1.24
CA ALA A 11 -7.55 14.47 -1.64
C ALA A 11 -6.54 15.10 -0.72
N GLU A 12 -6.90 16.20 -0.07
CA GLU A 12 -5.99 16.90 0.80
C GLU A 12 -6.29 16.68 2.27
N GLY A 13 -7.32 15.90 2.57
CA GLY A 13 -7.73 15.71 3.95
C GLY A 13 -6.83 14.74 4.67
N PRO A 14 -7.04 14.64 5.98
CA PRO A 14 -6.33 13.63 6.74
C PRO A 14 -6.75 12.24 6.32
N ASP A 15 -5.86 11.29 6.55
CA ASP A 15 -6.11 9.91 6.16
C ASP A 15 -7.42 9.39 6.75
N SER A 16 -7.79 9.82 7.95
CA SER A 16 -8.99 9.30 8.59
C SER A 16 -10.25 9.55 7.76
N ILE A 17 -10.33 10.71 7.13
CA ILE A 17 -11.48 11.04 6.28
C ILE A 17 -11.46 10.16 5.03
N LEU A 18 -10.30 10.00 4.43
CA LEU A 18 -10.16 9.19 3.23
C LEU A 18 -10.45 7.72 3.53
N ILE A 19 -9.99 7.25 4.67
CA ILE A 19 -10.22 5.87 5.07
C ILE A 19 -11.70 5.63 5.30
N ALA A 20 -12.37 6.54 5.99
CA ALA A 20 -13.80 6.37 6.25
C ALA A 20 -14.60 6.32 4.96
N ALA A 21 -14.26 7.18 4.00
CA ALA A 21 -14.95 7.17 2.71
C ALA A 21 -14.67 5.88 1.95
N SER A 22 -13.42 5.41 1.99
CA SER A 22 -13.05 4.18 1.30
C SER A 22 -13.74 2.97 1.91
N LYS A 23 -13.93 2.96 3.23
CA LYS A 23 -14.63 1.87 3.89
C LYS A 23 -16.08 1.76 3.44
N ARG A 24 -16.66 2.86 2.99
CA ARG A 24 -18.01 2.87 2.46
C ARG A 24 -18.07 2.39 1.01
N GLY A 25 -16.92 1.95 0.47
CA GLY A 25 -16.89 1.43 -0.88
C GLY A 25 -16.50 2.43 -1.94
N ASP A 26 -16.01 3.61 -1.55
CA ASP A 26 -15.63 4.64 -2.50
C ASP A 26 -14.23 4.35 -3.03
N GLY A 27 -14.16 3.64 -4.15
CA GLY A 27 -12.89 3.28 -4.75
C GLY A 27 -12.10 4.47 -5.24
N GLY A 28 -12.79 5.54 -5.64
CA GLY A 28 -12.10 6.75 -6.06
C GLY A 28 -11.34 7.39 -4.92
N THR A 29 -11.92 7.37 -3.72
CA THR A 29 -11.23 7.90 -2.55
C THR A 29 -10.04 7.01 -2.18
N PHE A 30 -10.19 5.70 -2.31
CA PHE A 30 -9.07 4.83 -2.03
C PHE A 30 -7.92 5.08 -3.00
N ALA A 31 -8.22 5.43 -4.24
CA ALA A 31 -7.17 5.74 -5.21
C ALA A 31 -6.33 6.93 -4.77
N VAL A 32 -6.93 7.87 -4.04
CA VAL A 32 -6.17 8.99 -3.48
C VAL A 32 -5.16 8.49 -2.46
N LEU A 33 -5.58 7.55 -1.62
CA LEU A 33 -4.66 6.95 -0.65
C LEU A 33 -3.54 6.19 -1.36
N VAL A 34 -3.85 5.51 -2.45
CA VAL A 34 -2.84 4.81 -3.23
C VAL A 34 -1.78 5.79 -3.72
N GLU A 35 -2.20 6.90 -4.32
CA GLU A 35 -1.24 7.88 -4.81
C GLU A 35 -0.42 8.49 -3.70
N ARG A 36 -1.04 8.69 -2.54
CA ARG A 36 -0.34 9.28 -1.41
C ARG A 36 0.77 8.39 -0.89
N TYR A 37 0.58 7.08 -0.91
CA TYR A 37 1.52 6.14 -0.30
C TYR A 37 2.28 5.28 -1.28
N ARG A 38 2.07 5.44 -2.57
CA ARG A 38 2.71 4.59 -3.58
C ARG A 38 4.24 4.59 -3.45
N ALA A 39 4.83 5.77 -3.36
CA ALA A 39 6.29 5.87 -3.30
C ALA A 39 6.84 5.27 -2.01
N THR A 40 6.11 5.46 -0.91
CA THR A 40 6.52 4.89 0.37
C THR A 40 6.53 3.37 0.31
N LEU A 41 5.48 2.78 -0.24
CA LEU A 41 5.41 1.34 -0.34
C LEU A 41 6.45 0.79 -1.30
N PHE A 42 6.69 1.49 -2.40
CA PHE A 42 7.72 1.05 -3.33
C PHE A 42 9.08 1.03 -2.65
N SER A 43 9.38 2.06 -1.88
CA SER A 43 10.64 2.15 -1.18
C SER A 43 10.83 0.99 -0.20
N VAL A 44 9.79 0.68 0.55
CA VAL A 44 9.83 -0.45 1.48
C VAL A 44 10.02 -1.76 0.73
N ALA A 45 9.25 -1.96 -0.33
CA ALA A 45 9.32 -3.18 -1.11
C ALA A 45 10.67 -3.35 -1.78
N PHE A 46 11.19 -2.28 -2.35
CA PHE A 46 12.46 -2.37 -3.07
C PHE A 46 13.62 -2.68 -2.14
N ARG A 47 13.58 -2.17 -0.92
CA ARG A 47 14.61 -2.46 0.06
C ARG A 47 14.71 -3.95 0.34
N ILE A 48 13.60 -4.64 0.26
CA ILE A 48 13.54 -6.06 0.56
C ILE A 48 13.79 -6.90 -0.68
N THR A 49 13.14 -6.57 -1.79
CA THR A 49 13.22 -7.40 -3.00
C THR A 49 14.46 -7.10 -3.84
N ARG A 50 14.97 -5.89 -3.79
CA ARG A 50 16.11 -5.46 -4.58
C ARG A 50 15.89 -5.63 -6.06
N ASN A 51 14.65 -5.65 -6.50
CA ASN A 51 14.27 -5.85 -7.88
C ASN A 51 13.09 -4.95 -8.17
N ARG A 52 13.20 -4.11 -9.20
CA ARG A 52 12.17 -3.13 -9.49
C ARG A 52 10.83 -3.76 -9.82
N GLU A 53 10.85 -4.81 -10.66
CA GLU A 53 9.61 -5.45 -11.06
C GLU A 53 8.94 -6.13 -9.88
N ASP A 54 9.73 -6.80 -9.05
CA ASP A 54 9.20 -7.44 -7.86
C ASP A 54 8.62 -6.40 -6.91
N ALA A 55 9.32 -5.27 -6.76
CA ALA A 55 8.83 -4.22 -5.87
C ALA A 55 7.51 -3.65 -6.36
N GLU A 56 7.38 -3.47 -7.67
CA GLU A 56 6.12 -2.98 -8.24
C GLU A 56 5.00 -3.96 -8.02
N ASP A 57 5.28 -5.25 -8.16
CA ASP A 57 4.29 -6.29 -7.89
C ASP A 57 3.86 -6.26 -6.43
N VAL A 58 4.83 -6.12 -5.53
CA VAL A 58 4.53 -6.05 -4.10
C VAL A 58 3.63 -4.86 -3.79
N VAL A 59 3.92 -3.70 -4.40
CA VAL A 59 3.11 -2.51 -4.18
C VAL A 59 1.68 -2.76 -4.62
N GLN A 60 1.50 -3.32 -5.82
CA GLN A 60 0.18 -3.59 -6.35
C GLN A 60 -0.58 -4.58 -5.48
N GLN A 61 0.06 -5.68 -5.11
CA GLN A 61 -0.56 -6.68 -4.25
C GLN A 61 -0.92 -6.09 -2.89
N SER A 62 -0.05 -5.24 -2.36
CA SER A 62 -0.28 -4.65 -1.05
C SER A 62 -1.52 -3.76 -1.04
N PHE A 63 -1.69 -2.95 -2.09
CA PHE A 63 -2.87 -2.09 -2.16
C PHE A 63 -4.13 -2.91 -2.37
N GLN A 64 -4.07 -3.98 -3.15
CA GLN A 64 -5.23 -4.84 -3.31
C GLN A 64 -5.64 -5.46 -1.98
N LYS A 65 -4.67 -5.97 -1.23
CA LYS A 65 -4.96 -6.56 0.07
C LYS A 65 -5.45 -5.51 1.05
N ALA A 66 -4.85 -4.33 1.01
CA ALA A 66 -5.27 -3.26 1.89
C ALA A 66 -6.72 -2.88 1.63
N PHE A 67 -7.11 -2.80 0.38
CA PHE A 67 -8.50 -2.46 0.05
C PHE A 67 -9.45 -3.53 0.58
N LEU A 68 -9.11 -4.78 0.36
CA LEU A 68 -9.97 -5.88 0.81
C LEU A 68 -10.04 -5.99 2.32
N GLN A 69 -8.99 -5.59 3.01
CA GLN A 69 -8.93 -5.70 4.47
C GLN A 69 -9.18 -4.37 5.18
N LEU A 70 -9.56 -3.36 4.44
CA LEU A 70 -9.69 -2.02 5.01
C LEU A 70 -10.69 -1.99 6.16
N HIS A 71 -11.73 -2.81 6.07
CA HIS A 71 -12.73 -2.87 7.12
C HIS A 71 -12.14 -3.36 8.44
N ARG A 72 -10.99 -4.00 8.43
CA ARG A 72 -10.32 -4.47 9.64
C ARG A 72 -9.38 -3.43 10.26
N PHE A 73 -9.12 -2.37 9.53
CA PHE A 73 -8.26 -1.33 10.06
C PHE A 73 -9.01 -0.58 11.16
N GLU A 74 -8.44 -0.59 12.36
CA GLU A 74 -9.12 -0.03 13.53
C GLU A 74 -8.49 1.24 14.03
N ALA A 75 -7.55 1.79 13.28
CA ALA A 75 -6.86 3.02 13.64
C ALA A 75 -6.10 2.96 14.96
N LYS A 76 -5.71 1.77 15.37
CA LYS A 76 -4.86 1.60 16.55
C LYS A 76 -3.42 1.97 16.25
N SER A 77 -3.06 2.02 14.98
CA SER A 77 -1.78 2.53 14.53
C SER A 77 -2.10 3.48 13.39
N SER A 78 -1.07 4.18 12.89
CA SER A 78 -1.31 5.03 11.74
C SER A 78 -1.60 4.16 10.52
N PHE A 79 -2.34 4.74 9.58
CA PHE A 79 -2.62 4.03 8.34
C PHE A 79 -1.33 3.69 7.62
N SER A 80 -0.35 4.59 7.65
CA SER A 80 0.94 4.35 7.04
C SER A 80 1.62 3.11 7.62
N THR A 81 1.61 2.96 8.93
CA THR A 81 2.21 1.81 9.58
C THR A 81 1.48 0.51 9.20
N TRP A 82 0.15 0.56 9.22
CA TRP A 82 -0.65 -0.60 8.84
C TRP A 82 -0.35 -1.02 7.42
N LEU A 83 -0.30 -0.05 6.51
CA LEU A 83 -0.08 -0.29 5.10
C LEU A 83 1.33 -0.82 4.83
N THR A 84 2.34 -0.20 5.45
CA THR A 84 3.72 -0.65 5.24
C THR A 84 3.95 -2.04 5.84
N THR A 85 3.21 -2.40 6.89
CA THR A 85 3.27 -3.75 7.41
C THR A 85 2.78 -4.76 6.39
N ILE A 86 1.70 -4.43 5.69
CA ILE A 86 1.20 -5.29 4.62
C ILE A 86 2.25 -5.45 3.53
N ALA A 87 2.86 -4.33 3.11
CA ALA A 87 3.87 -4.38 2.07
C ALA A 87 5.09 -5.19 2.49
N THR A 88 5.52 -5.04 3.73
CA THR A 88 6.65 -5.79 4.24
C THR A 88 6.38 -7.28 4.19
N ARG A 89 5.20 -7.68 4.61
CA ARG A 89 4.82 -9.09 4.58
C ARG A 89 4.77 -9.63 3.17
N GLU A 90 4.22 -8.84 2.23
CA GLU A 90 4.14 -9.27 0.84
C GLU A 90 5.53 -9.44 0.24
N ALA A 91 6.44 -8.52 0.55
CA ALA A 91 7.79 -8.60 0.01
C ALA A 91 8.52 -9.83 0.53
N TYR A 92 8.41 -10.12 1.81
CA TYR A 92 9.05 -11.31 2.37
C TYR A 92 8.41 -12.59 1.88
N CYS A 93 7.09 -12.59 1.66
CA CYS A 93 6.42 -13.76 1.09
C CYS A 93 6.94 -14.04 -0.31
N LEU A 94 7.12 -13.01 -1.11
CA LEU A 94 7.64 -13.18 -2.45
C LEU A 94 9.06 -13.78 -2.41
N GLN A 95 9.90 -13.27 -1.51
CA GLN A 95 11.25 -13.79 -1.39
C GLN A 95 11.27 -15.24 -0.95
N LYS A 96 10.37 -15.63 -0.05
CA LYS A 96 10.29 -17.02 0.38
C LYS A 96 9.93 -17.94 -0.77
N ILE A 97 9.01 -17.51 -1.61
CA ILE A 97 8.62 -18.30 -2.76
C ILE A 97 9.81 -18.48 -3.69
N GLU A 98 10.55 -17.41 -3.95
CA GLU A 98 11.71 -17.49 -4.81
C GLU A 98 12.78 -18.40 -4.24
N LEU A 99 13.02 -18.30 -2.94
CA LEU A 99 14.01 -19.15 -2.31
C LEU A 99 13.59 -20.62 -2.34
N ALA A 100 12.32 -20.88 -2.14
CA ALA A 100 11.82 -22.25 -2.21
C ALA A 100 11.98 -22.81 -3.62
N ASP A 101 11.70 -21.98 -4.63
CA ASP A 101 11.89 -22.41 -6.02
C ASP A 101 13.35 -22.73 -6.30
N LEU A 102 14.26 -21.93 -5.80
CA LEU A 102 15.68 -22.20 -6.00
C LEU A 102 16.09 -23.51 -5.34
N CYS A 103 15.57 -23.75 -4.15
CA CYS A 103 15.87 -25.01 -3.47
C CYS A 103 15.34 -26.21 -4.23
N LEU A 104 14.15 -26.06 -4.80
CA LEU A 104 13.54 -27.15 -5.55
C LEU A 104 14.23 -27.36 -6.88
N ALA A 105 14.84 -26.33 -7.42
CA ALA A 105 15.51 -26.43 -8.71
C ALA A 105 16.80 -27.27 -8.64
N ASP A 106 17.31 -27.45 -7.46
CA ASP A 106 18.46 -28.32 -7.29
C ASP A 106 18.07 -29.76 -7.49
#